data_c5f32f50b7c54509f95f18c37bb39ca9
#
_entry.id   c5f32f50b7c54509f95f18c37bb39ca9
#
_cell.length_a   1.000
_cell.length_b   1.000
_cell.length_c   1.000
_cell.angle_alpha   90.00
_cell.angle_beta   90.00
_cell.angle_gamma   90.00
#
_symmetry.space_group_name_H-M   'P 1'
#
loop_
_entity.id
_entity.type
_entity.pdbx_description
1 polymer ?
#
loop_
_entity_poly.entity_id
_entity_poly.type
_entity_poly.pdbx_seq_one_letter_code
_entity_poly.pdbx_strand_id
1 'polypeptide(L)'
;MRVGLVCAHAGPSVDGPTVGTHQHIARVAAELAARGHDVRVYERRDAQGQESVDVDGYHLERVPVGPPAPLPTAELVPYVTEFGRWLAQRWSDGWAPEVVHGHYWVGGLAAAHAVRETDIPVVQTFHSLGVEQLRHLGGRYDGPGERIPLERALTRAVDIAVAQCNDEVDELTRMGLQRTSVAMVPTGVDTAQFHPDGEAAPRDQRARILSVGGLAAGHGQEDLIRAMRLVGDAELVIAGGPPAEQLADHAEARRLRELAERTGVADQVKLVGAVPHDQMATWYRSADVVACTPHYSSAGRVSLEAMACGVPVVGYAMGGIADAVVDEVTGKLVPPGDVRTLGVTLRRILADNAGRFAYGHAAVDRVRCSYTWERTAGALERLYERVIGRRKPAEPAVAVTRPVEVAADQRGPVEAA
;
A
#
# COMPACT_ATOMS: atom_id res chain seq x y z
N MET A 1 -5.59 11.21 -23.40
CA MET A 1 -6.00 12.12 -22.29
C MET A 1 -4.77 12.71 -21.64
N ARG A 2 -4.90 13.92 -21.08
CA ARG A 2 -3.89 14.50 -20.19
C ARG A 2 -4.26 14.13 -18.75
N VAL A 3 -3.39 13.38 -18.10
CA VAL A 3 -3.64 12.83 -16.75
C VAL A 3 -2.65 13.42 -15.75
N GLY A 4 -3.15 14.05 -14.69
CA GLY A 4 -2.34 14.55 -13.58
C GLY A 4 -2.42 13.59 -12.38
N LEU A 5 -1.30 12.95 -12.01
CA LEU A 5 -1.20 12.14 -10.79
C LEU A 5 -0.55 12.99 -9.69
N VAL A 6 -1.20 13.12 -8.53
CA VAL A 6 -0.73 14.00 -7.45
C VAL A 6 -0.39 13.19 -6.21
N CYS A 7 0.85 13.34 -5.72
CA CYS A 7 1.36 12.62 -4.58
C CYS A 7 2.23 13.56 -3.71
N ALA A 8 1.81 13.79 -2.48
CA ALA A 8 2.44 14.80 -1.63
C ALA A 8 3.66 14.28 -0.86
N HIS A 9 3.77 12.98 -0.64
CA HIS A 9 4.92 12.38 0.01
C HIS A 9 5.36 11.19 -0.81
N ALA A 10 6.61 11.24 -1.16
CA ALA A 10 7.33 10.20 -1.84
C ALA A 10 6.57 9.62 -3.04
N GLY A 11 6.72 10.22 -4.16
CA GLY A 11 6.41 9.67 -5.47
C GLY A 11 7.48 8.68 -5.94
N PRO A 12 7.48 8.33 -7.23
CA PRO A 12 8.48 7.43 -7.78
C PRO A 12 9.88 8.01 -7.58
N SER A 13 10.64 7.42 -6.65
CA SER A 13 12.05 7.76 -6.48
C SER A 13 12.81 7.31 -7.72
N VAL A 14 13.46 8.23 -8.42
CA VAL A 14 14.32 7.92 -9.57
C VAL A 14 15.65 7.32 -9.10
N ASP A 15 16.05 7.62 -7.85
CA ASP A 15 17.37 7.29 -7.32
C ASP A 15 17.36 6.26 -6.17
N GLY A 16 16.24 5.58 -5.91
CA GLY A 16 16.12 4.63 -4.79
C GLY A 16 15.09 3.52 -4.99
N PRO A 17 15.09 2.52 -4.10
CA PRO A 17 14.15 1.41 -4.20
C PRO A 17 12.72 1.91 -4.04
N THR A 18 11.94 1.80 -5.11
CA THR A 18 10.53 2.17 -5.16
C THR A 18 9.70 1.13 -4.42
N VAL A 19 9.22 1.45 -3.24
CA VAL A 19 8.42 0.52 -2.42
C VAL A 19 7.02 1.10 -2.18
N GLY A 20 6.03 0.24 -2.20
CA GLY A 20 4.71 0.61 -1.75
C GLY A 20 3.92 1.45 -2.75
N THR A 21 3.38 2.56 -2.25
CA THR A 21 2.55 3.50 -3.01
C THR A 21 3.31 4.10 -4.19
N HIS A 22 4.62 4.34 -4.05
CA HIS A 22 5.49 4.88 -5.10
C HIS A 22 5.55 3.98 -6.31
N GLN A 23 5.77 2.69 -6.10
CA GLN A 23 5.79 1.70 -7.17
C GLN A 23 4.44 1.66 -7.90
N HIS A 24 3.33 1.73 -7.15
CA HIS A 24 2.00 1.77 -7.74
C HIS A 24 1.85 2.99 -8.67
N ILE A 25 2.23 4.19 -8.22
CA ILE A 25 2.12 5.41 -9.00
C ILE A 25 3.01 5.36 -10.23
N ALA A 26 4.28 4.95 -10.07
CA ALA A 26 5.23 4.82 -11.17
C ALA A 26 4.73 3.85 -12.26
N ARG A 27 4.28 2.67 -11.85
CA ARG A 27 3.77 1.65 -12.78
C ARG A 27 2.49 2.10 -13.47
N VAL A 28 1.54 2.70 -12.75
CA VAL A 28 0.32 3.27 -13.34
C VAL A 28 0.67 4.38 -14.34
N ALA A 29 1.59 5.28 -13.99
CA ALA A 29 2.02 6.36 -14.89
C ALA A 29 2.65 5.83 -16.17
N ALA A 30 3.60 4.90 -16.06
CA ALA A 30 4.26 4.27 -17.21
C ALA A 30 3.28 3.51 -18.11
N GLU A 31 2.38 2.73 -17.55
CA GLU A 31 1.38 1.97 -18.31
C GLU A 31 0.37 2.90 -19.02
N LEU A 32 -0.07 3.97 -18.36
CA LEU A 32 -0.93 4.98 -19.00
C LEU A 32 -0.20 5.71 -20.13
N ALA A 33 1.07 6.06 -19.94
CA ALA A 33 1.91 6.66 -20.98
C ALA A 33 2.11 5.71 -22.16
N ALA A 34 2.38 4.43 -21.92
CA ALA A 34 2.49 3.40 -22.96
C ALA A 34 1.20 3.21 -23.75
N ARG A 35 0.04 3.55 -23.18
CA ARG A 35 -1.27 3.55 -23.83
C ARG A 35 -1.55 4.85 -24.61
N GLY A 36 -0.59 5.79 -24.69
CA GLY A 36 -0.66 7.02 -25.46
C GLY A 36 -1.29 8.19 -24.71
N HIS A 37 -1.36 8.14 -23.39
CA HIS A 37 -1.79 9.29 -22.59
C HIS A 37 -0.60 10.22 -22.27
N ASP A 38 -0.87 11.53 -22.21
CA ASP A 38 0.08 12.53 -21.70
C ASP A 38 -0.04 12.57 -20.17
N VAL A 39 0.91 11.94 -19.49
CA VAL A 39 0.87 11.71 -18.04
C VAL A 39 1.91 12.58 -17.35
N ARG A 40 1.46 13.34 -16.34
CA ARG A 40 2.35 14.06 -15.43
C ARG A 40 2.12 13.63 -14.00
N VAL A 41 3.21 13.31 -13.31
CA VAL A 41 3.23 12.99 -11.89
C VAL A 41 3.76 14.21 -11.13
N TYR A 42 3.00 14.73 -10.20
CA TYR A 42 3.37 15.86 -9.36
C TYR A 42 3.73 15.36 -7.96
N GLU A 43 4.98 15.52 -7.62
CA GLU A 43 5.53 15.08 -6.35
C GLU A 43 6.20 16.23 -5.60
N ARG A 44 5.97 16.32 -4.30
CA ARG A 44 6.68 17.31 -3.48
C ARG A 44 8.18 17.02 -3.47
N ARG A 45 8.99 18.03 -3.70
CA ARG A 45 10.45 17.93 -3.60
C ARG A 45 10.86 17.66 -2.15
N ASP A 46 11.62 16.57 -1.91
CA ASP A 46 12.08 16.11 -0.60
C ASP A 46 13.61 16.12 -0.44
N ALA A 47 14.35 16.57 -1.45
CA ALA A 47 15.78 16.79 -1.38
C ALA A 47 16.19 18.05 -2.15
N GLN A 48 17.32 18.61 -1.78
CA GLN A 48 17.90 19.73 -2.54
C GLN A 48 18.39 19.26 -3.90
N GLY A 49 18.23 20.12 -4.92
CA GLY A 49 18.73 19.85 -6.28
C GLY A 49 17.92 18.82 -7.07
N GLN A 50 16.82 18.30 -6.52
CA GLN A 50 15.91 17.46 -7.31
C GLN A 50 15.25 18.28 -8.42
N GLU A 51 15.44 17.83 -9.66
CA GLU A 51 14.84 18.42 -10.84
C GLU A 51 13.68 17.56 -11.34
N SER A 52 12.81 18.17 -12.16
CA SER A 52 11.79 17.45 -12.90
C SER A 52 12.43 16.64 -14.02
N VAL A 53 11.90 15.46 -14.33
CA VAL A 53 12.53 14.51 -15.24
C VAL A 53 11.47 13.69 -15.99
N ASP A 54 11.80 13.31 -17.24
CA ASP A 54 11.02 12.33 -17.99
C ASP A 54 11.49 10.91 -17.63
N VAL A 55 10.54 10.06 -17.25
CA VAL A 55 10.79 8.68 -16.81
C VAL A 55 9.76 7.76 -17.44
N ASP A 56 10.18 6.68 -18.10
CA ASP A 56 9.29 5.64 -18.62
C ASP A 56 8.07 6.17 -19.40
N GLY A 57 8.27 7.28 -20.16
CA GLY A 57 7.26 7.89 -21.01
C GLY A 57 6.29 8.87 -20.31
N TYR A 58 6.43 9.10 -19.00
CA TYR A 58 5.70 10.15 -18.27
C TYR A 58 6.64 11.24 -17.76
N HIS A 59 6.08 12.41 -17.43
CA HIS A 59 6.83 13.53 -16.85
C HIS A 59 6.64 13.57 -15.33
N LEU A 60 7.76 13.47 -14.58
CA LEU A 60 7.78 13.64 -13.12
C LEU A 60 8.16 15.07 -12.77
N GLU A 61 7.22 15.83 -12.24
CA GLU A 61 7.42 17.23 -11.85
C GLU A 61 7.62 17.35 -10.34
N ARG A 62 8.77 17.92 -9.94
CA ARG A 62 9.15 18.15 -8.55
C ARG A 62 8.60 19.48 -8.04
N VAL A 63 7.62 19.41 -7.16
CA VAL A 63 6.91 20.58 -6.64
C VAL A 63 7.68 21.22 -5.48
N PRO A 64 8.10 22.50 -5.59
CA PRO A 64 8.94 23.17 -4.60
C PRO A 64 8.11 23.76 -3.45
N VAL A 65 7.39 22.89 -2.74
CA VAL A 65 6.52 23.27 -1.61
C VAL A 65 7.08 22.73 -0.31
N GLY A 66 7.17 23.57 0.70
CA GLY A 66 7.78 23.24 1.99
C GLY A 66 9.30 23.04 1.90
N PRO A 67 9.94 22.55 2.96
CA PRO A 67 11.39 22.32 2.98
C PRO A 67 11.77 21.16 2.04
N PRO A 68 12.93 21.24 1.35
CA PRO A 68 13.44 20.16 0.51
C PRO A 68 14.09 19.07 1.38
N ALA A 69 13.27 18.37 2.14
CA ALA A 69 13.65 17.27 3.03
C ALA A 69 12.48 16.30 3.17
N PRO A 70 12.73 15.00 3.44
CA PRO A 70 11.69 14.06 3.82
C PRO A 70 10.95 14.56 5.07
N LEU A 71 9.62 14.50 5.03
CA LEU A 71 8.78 14.91 6.15
C LEU A 71 7.84 13.77 6.55
N PRO A 72 7.61 13.55 7.85
CA PRO A 72 6.51 12.73 8.33
C PRO A 72 5.17 13.25 7.79
N THR A 73 4.21 12.35 7.56
CA THR A 73 2.91 12.72 6.97
C THR A 73 2.19 13.84 7.74
N ALA A 74 2.30 13.85 9.07
CA ALA A 74 1.69 14.90 9.90
C ALA A 74 2.25 16.29 9.60
N GLU A 75 3.51 16.38 9.25
CA GLU A 75 4.19 17.64 8.94
C GLU A 75 3.90 18.13 7.50
N LEU A 76 3.26 17.32 6.67
CA LEU A 76 2.85 17.70 5.32
C LEU A 76 1.54 18.49 5.30
N VAL A 77 0.68 18.32 6.31
CA VAL A 77 -0.65 18.94 6.36
C VAL A 77 -0.62 20.47 6.17
N PRO A 78 0.28 21.22 6.80
CA PRO A 78 0.39 22.68 6.62
C PRO A 78 0.66 23.10 5.17
N TYR A 79 1.29 22.26 4.37
CA TYR A 79 1.69 22.53 2.98
C TYR A 79 0.64 22.15 1.94
N VAL A 80 -0.45 21.47 2.30
CA VAL A 80 -1.48 21.00 1.37
C VAL A 80 -2.06 22.14 0.53
N THR A 81 -2.41 23.27 1.18
CA THR A 81 -2.98 24.43 0.49
C THR A 81 -1.99 25.11 -0.45
N GLU A 82 -0.73 25.19 -0.06
CA GLU A 82 0.34 25.73 -0.90
C GLU A 82 0.55 24.83 -2.13
N PHE A 83 0.58 23.52 -1.93
CA PHE A 83 0.71 22.54 -3.00
C PHE A 83 -0.46 22.67 -3.99
N GLY A 84 -1.70 22.72 -3.50
CA GLY A 84 -2.87 22.88 -4.36
C GLY A 84 -2.87 24.19 -5.15
N ARG A 85 -2.44 25.31 -4.54
CA ARG A 85 -2.28 26.60 -5.27
C ARG A 85 -1.20 26.52 -6.35
N TRP A 86 -0.06 25.90 -6.03
CA TRP A 86 1.00 25.70 -7.00
C TRP A 86 0.52 24.88 -8.21
N LEU A 87 -0.21 23.79 -7.97
CA LEU A 87 -0.79 22.97 -9.03
C LEU A 87 -1.78 23.79 -9.88
N ALA A 88 -2.71 24.53 -9.25
CA ALA A 88 -3.68 25.35 -9.95
C ALA A 88 -3.00 26.38 -10.88
N GLN A 89 -1.97 27.04 -10.39
CA GLN A 89 -1.17 27.98 -11.19
C GLN A 89 -0.46 27.25 -12.34
N ARG A 90 0.19 26.13 -12.06
CA ARG A 90 0.93 25.36 -13.05
C ARG A 90 0.04 24.87 -14.18
N TRP A 91 -1.21 24.56 -13.89
CA TRP A 91 -2.20 24.12 -14.88
C TRP A 91 -2.83 25.27 -15.66
N SER A 92 -2.85 26.49 -15.14
CA SER A 92 -3.28 27.67 -15.87
C SER A 92 -2.25 28.16 -16.91
N ASP A 93 -0.99 27.82 -16.75
CA ASP A 93 0.14 28.31 -17.56
C ASP A 93 0.38 27.46 -18.85
N GLY A 94 -0.58 26.62 -19.26
CA GLY A 94 -0.53 25.93 -20.57
C GLY A 94 -0.94 24.46 -20.56
N TRP A 95 -0.33 23.60 -19.74
CA TRP A 95 -0.74 22.20 -19.62
C TRP A 95 -1.74 22.03 -18.49
N ALA A 96 -2.98 21.74 -18.80
CA ALA A 96 -4.01 21.41 -17.83
C ALA A 96 -4.43 19.94 -17.98
N PRO A 97 -4.57 19.17 -16.89
CA PRO A 97 -5.07 17.81 -16.96
C PRO A 97 -6.56 17.78 -17.33
N GLU A 98 -7.01 16.73 -18.00
CA GLU A 98 -8.43 16.43 -18.22
C GLU A 98 -9.02 15.67 -17.04
N VAL A 99 -8.17 15.02 -16.24
CA VAL A 99 -8.50 14.34 -14.99
C VAL A 99 -7.31 14.42 -14.02
N VAL A 100 -7.60 14.60 -12.75
CA VAL A 100 -6.59 14.55 -11.67
C VAL A 100 -6.84 13.34 -10.80
N HIS A 101 -5.79 12.57 -10.52
CA HIS A 101 -5.86 11.42 -9.63
C HIS A 101 -4.96 11.67 -8.40
N GLY A 102 -5.58 11.91 -7.26
CA GLY A 102 -4.90 12.05 -5.99
C GLY A 102 -4.51 10.69 -5.41
N HIS A 103 -3.29 10.57 -4.97
CA HIS A 103 -2.78 9.38 -4.29
C HIS A 103 -2.46 9.69 -2.84
N TYR A 104 -2.97 8.84 -1.95
CA TYR A 104 -2.97 9.07 -0.51
C TYR A 104 -3.76 10.33 -0.13
N TRP A 105 -4.19 10.46 1.12
CA TRP A 105 -5.10 11.55 1.50
C TRP A 105 -4.48 12.96 1.37
N VAL A 106 -3.17 13.11 1.60
CA VAL A 106 -2.49 14.41 1.48
C VAL A 106 -2.42 14.87 0.02
N GLY A 107 -2.06 13.96 -0.90
CA GLY A 107 -2.07 14.24 -2.34
C GLY A 107 -3.49 14.52 -2.86
N GLY A 108 -4.47 13.77 -2.38
CA GLY A 108 -5.87 13.98 -2.71
C GLY A 108 -6.41 15.33 -2.27
N LEU A 109 -6.08 15.79 -1.07
CA LEU A 109 -6.45 17.13 -0.59
C LEU A 109 -5.82 18.24 -1.44
N ALA A 110 -4.55 18.09 -1.82
CA ALA A 110 -3.88 19.05 -2.71
C ALA A 110 -4.53 19.07 -4.10
N ALA A 111 -4.84 17.90 -4.67
CA ALA A 111 -5.54 17.75 -5.94
C ALA A 111 -6.92 18.41 -5.90
N ALA A 112 -7.74 18.10 -4.90
CA ALA A 112 -9.07 18.69 -4.72
C ALA A 112 -9.01 20.22 -4.53
N HIS A 113 -7.99 20.71 -3.82
CA HIS A 113 -7.78 22.15 -3.68
C HIS A 113 -7.41 22.81 -5.01
N ALA A 114 -6.58 22.16 -5.81
CA ALA A 114 -6.11 22.71 -7.09
C ALA A 114 -7.24 22.91 -8.12
N VAL A 115 -8.24 22.02 -8.12
CA VAL A 115 -9.32 22.04 -9.16
C VAL A 115 -10.62 22.68 -8.66
N ARG A 116 -10.67 23.21 -7.45
CA ARG A 116 -11.92 23.71 -6.83
C ARG A 116 -12.68 24.77 -7.62
N GLU A 117 -11.99 25.49 -8.51
CA GLU A 117 -12.55 26.55 -9.37
C GLU A 117 -12.59 26.12 -10.86
N THR A 118 -12.49 24.83 -11.12
CA THR A 118 -12.47 24.25 -12.46
C THR A 118 -13.46 23.08 -12.58
N ASP A 119 -13.73 22.66 -13.81
CA ASP A 119 -14.54 21.46 -14.09
C ASP A 119 -13.68 20.17 -14.22
N ILE A 120 -12.43 20.19 -13.76
CA ILE A 120 -11.54 19.03 -13.85
C ILE A 120 -11.97 18.01 -12.79
N PRO A 121 -12.33 16.78 -13.16
CA PRO A 121 -12.74 15.76 -12.19
C PRO A 121 -11.56 15.23 -11.36
N VAL A 122 -11.86 14.90 -10.10
CA VAL A 122 -10.90 14.32 -9.15
C VAL A 122 -11.23 12.85 -8.89
N VAL A 123 -10.25 12.01 -9.16
CA VAL A 123 -10.22 10.60 -8.76
C VAL A 123 -9.30 10.47 -7.56
N GLN A 124 -9.61 9.59 -6.61
CA GLN A 124 -8.81 9.41 -5.38
C GLN A 124 -8.54 7.95 -5.09
N THR A 125 -7.26 7.57 -4.92
CA THR A 125 -6.85 6.30 -4.28
C THR A 125 -6.24 6.59 -2.92
N PHE A 126 -6.84 6.04 -1.85
CA PHE A 126 -6.36 6.30 -0.48
C PHE A 126 -5.12 5.48 -0.11
N HIS A 127 -4.91 4.31 -0.70
CA HIS A 127 -3.87 3.31 -0.41
C HIS A 127 -3.93 2.74 1.02
N SER A 128 -4.49 3.46 1.95
CA SER A 128 -4.84 3.03 3.30
C SER A 128 -5.78 4.06 3.93
N LEU A 129 -6.68 3.62 4.78
CA LEU A 129 -7.61 4.48 5.50
C LEU A 129 -7.25 4.54 6.98
N GLY A 130 -7.19 5.76 7.53
CA GLY A 130 -6.86 5.97 8.93
C GLY A 130 -7.85 5.31 9.89
N VAL A 131 -9.14 5.27 9.52
CA VAL A 131 -10.18 4.62 10.31
C VAL A 131 -10.00 3.11 10.40
N GLU A 132 -9.54 2.45 9.33
CA GLU A 132 -9.22 1.02 9.34
C GLU A 132 -7.96 0.74 10.15
N GLN A 133 -6.91 1.54 9.95
CA GLN A 133 -5.69 1.42 10.75
C GLN A 133 -5.99 1.60 12.23
N LEU A 134 -6.79 2.60 12.61
CA LEU A 134 -7.19 2.80 14.01
C LEU A 134 -7.97 1.58 14.56
N ARG A 135 -8.88 1.01 13.76
CA ARG A 135 -9.67 -0.17 14.16
C ARG A 135 -8.80 -1.40 14.42
N HIS A 136 -7.82 -1.65 13.54
CA HIS A 136 -7.00 -2.85 13.61
C HIS A 136 -5.77 -2.72 14.52
N LEU A 137 -5.20 -1.52 14.64
CA LEU A 137 -4.03 -1.26 15.47
C LEU A 137 -4.38 -0.77 16.89
N GLY A 138 -5.59 -0.21 17.07
CA GLY A 138 -6.04 0.30 18.36
C GLY A 138 -5.07 1.35 18.93
N GLY A 139 -4.64 1.16 20.17
CA GLY A 139 -3.68 2.05 20.83
C GLY A 139 -2.27 2.10 20.20
N ARG A 140 -1.99 1.29 19.19
CA ARG A 140 -0.75 1.33 18.40
C ARG A 140 -0.88 2.16 17.11
N TYR A 141 -2.03 2.77 16.87
CA TYR A 141 -2.21 3.69 15.77
C TYR A 141 -1.44 4.98 16.05
N ASP A 142 -0.52 5.34 15.17
CA ASP A 142 0.38 6.50 15.27
C ASP A 142 0.09 7.58 14.20
N GLY A 143 -1.01 7.43 13.47
CA GLY A 143 -1.41 8.40 12.45
C GLY A 143 -1.83 9.75 13.05
N PRO A 144 -1.70 10.85 12.29
CA PRO A 144 -2.12 12.18 12.75
C PRO A 144 -3.59 12.21 13.16
N GLY A 145 -3.91 12.94 14.23
CA GLY A 145 -5.30 13.06 14.75
C GLY A 145 -6.27 13.63 13.70
N GLU A 146 -5.78 14.52 12.84
CA GLU A 146 -6.56 15.16 11.78
C GLU A 146 -6.81 14.26 10.57
N ARG A 147 -6.11 13.13 10.44
CA ARG A 147 -6.18 12.27 9.24
C ARG A 147 -7.60 11.79 8.97
N ILE A 148 -8.26 11.19 9.94
CA ILE A 148 -9.60 10.62 9.75
C ILE A 148 -10.65 11.69 9.38
N PRO A 149 -10.73 12.84 10.09
CA PRO A 149 -11.58 13.95 9.65
C PRO A 149 -11.28 14.46 8.24
N LEU A 150 -10.00 14.58 7.87
CA LEU A 150 -9.57 15.05 6.55
C LEU A 150 -9.88 14.03 5.45
N GLU A 151 -9.68 12.74 5.68
CA GLU A 151 -10.09 11.68 4.77
C GLU A 151 -11.61 11.72 4.52
N ARG A 152 -12.42 11.92 5.58
CA ARG A 152 -13.89 12.10 5.45
C ARG A 152 -14.27 13.39 4.70
N ALA A 153 -13.52 14.46 4.85
CA ALA A 153 -13.75 15.67 4.06
C ALA A 153 -13.41 15.43 2.59
N LEU A 154 -12.32 14.73 2.33
CA LEU A 154 -11.88 14.39 0.98
C LEU A 154 -12.89 13.50 0.23
N THR A 155 -13.57 12.55 0.90
CA THR A 155 -14.60 11.73 0.26
C THR A 155 -15.77 12.55 -0.31
N ARG A 156 -15.99 13.77 0.20
CA ARG A 156 -17.03 14.69 -0.32
C ARG A 156 -16.53 15.59 -1.44
N ALA A 157 -15.21 15.71 -1.59
CA ALA A 157 -14.58 16.60 -2.57
C ALA A 157 -14.15 15.89 -3.86
N VAL A 158 -14.24 14.56 -3.90
CA VAL A 158 -13.82 13.77 -5.07
C VAL A 158 -15.03 13.24 -5.84
N ASP A 159 -14.89 13.09 -7.14
CA ASP A 159 -15.93 12.54 -8.02
C ASP A 159 -16.04 11.02 -7.87
N ILE A 160 -14.90 10.35 -7.78
CA ILE A 160 -14.81 8.90 -7.59
C ILE A 160 -13.62 8.56 -6.69
N ALA A 161 -13.85 7.66 -5.73
CA ALA A 161 -12.78 6.97 -5.02
C ALA A 161 -12.47 5.63 -5.70
N VAL A 162 -11.19 5.31 -5.79
CA VAL A 162 -10.69 4.01 -6.24
C VAL A 162 -10.32 3.19 -5.01
N ALA A 163 -11.01 2.09 -4.81
CA ALA A 163 -10.70 1.07 -3.81
C ALA A 163 -9.87 -0.05 -4.44
N GLN A 164 -8.91 -0.58 -3.70
CA GLN A 164 -8.04 -1.66 -4.15
C GLN A 164 -8.56 -3.06 -3.76
N CYS A 165 -9.53 -3.12 -2.83
CA CYS A 165 -10.19 -4.35 -2.38
C CYS A 165 -11.62 -4.10 -1.93
N ASN A 166 -12.40 -5.17 -1.74
CA ASN A 166 -13.80 -5.09 -1.31
C ASN A 166 -13.95 -4.48 0.09
N ASP A 167 -13.08 -4.81 1.04
CA ASP A 167 -13.11 -4.23 2.39
C ASP A 167 -12.98 -2.70 2.34
N GLU A 168 -12.11 -2.16 1.47
CA GLU A 168 -11.96 -0.72 1.27
C GLU A 168 -13.20 -0.09 0.62
N VAL A 169 -13.88 -0.79 -0.31
CA VAL A 169 -15.17 -0.36 -0.87
C VAL A 169 -16.21 -0.19 0.23
N ASP A 170 -16.31 -1.17 1.12
CA ASP A 170 -17.26 -1.14 2.23
C ASP A 170 -16.93 -0.01 3.22
N GLU A 171 -15.65 0.21 3.50
CA GLU A 171 -15.23 1.28 4.40
C GLU A 171 -15.48 2.67 3.83
N LEU A 172 -15.15 2.91 2.57
CA LEU A 172 -15.44 4.16 1.87
C LEU A 172 -16.95 4.45 1.85
N THR A 173 -17.77 3.41 1.72
CA THR A 173 -19.23 3.54 1.80
C THR A 173 -19.68 3.92 3.22
N ARG A 174 -19.10 3.31 4.27
CA ARG A 174 -19.34 3.71 5.68
C ARG A 174 -18.88 5.13 5.98
N MET A 175 -17.84 5.61 5.29
CA MET A 175 -17.37 6.99 5.38
C MET A 175 -18.31 8.01 4.70
N GLY A 176 -19.31 7.54 3.95
CA GLY A 176 -20.38 8.38 3.36
C GLY A 176 -20.31 8.51 1.84
N LEU A 177 -19.41 7.83 1.15
CA LEU A 177 -19.44 7.75 -0.31
C LEU A 177 -20.61 6.89 -0.79
N GLN A 178 -21.29 7.34 -1.84
CA GLN A 178 -22.26 6.49 -2.52
C GLN A 178 -21.51 5.33 -3.20
N ARG A 179 -22.07 4.12 -3.17
CA ARG A 179 -21.46 2.94 -3.80
C ARG A 179 -21.13 3.15 -5.28
N THR A 180 -21.92 3.98 -5.99
CA THR A 180 -21.72 4.37 -7.39
C THR A 180 -20.54 5.34 -7.60
N SER A 181 -20.05 5.96 -6.54
CA SER A 181 -18.86 6.82 -6.53
C SER A 181 -17.61 6.09 -6.01
N VAL A 182 -17.68 4.77 -5.83
CA VAL A 182 -16.52 3.93 -5.53
C VAL A 182 -16.30 2.95 -6.67
N ALA A 183 -15.10 3.00 -7.27
CA ALA A 183 -14.68 2.04 -8.28
C ALA A 183 -13.65 1.08 -7.67
N MET A 184 -13.81 -0.22 -7.90
CA MET A 184 -12.80 -1.19 -7.50
C MET A 184 -11.81 -1.38 -8.64
N VAL A 185 -10.53 -1.05 -8.38
CA VAL A 185 -9.40 -1.26 -9.29
C VAL A 185 -8.24 -1.83 -8.47
N PRO A 186 -8.04 -3.14 -8.53
CA PRO A 186 -6.95 -3.79 -7.80
C PRO A 186 -5.57 -3.29 -8.26
N THR A 187 -4.58 -3.39 -7.38
CA THR A 187 -3.19 -3.17 -7.74
C THR A 187 -2.70 -4.23 -8.71
N GLY A 188 -1.71 -3.88 -9.54
CA GLY A 188 -1.03 -4.82 -10.42
C GLY A 188 0.22 -5.43 -9.77
N VAL A 189 0.72 -6.47 -10.40
CA VAL A 189 2.05 -7.05 -10.17
C VAL A 189 2.81 -7.13 -11.49
N ASP A 190 4.14 -6.98 -11.42
CA ASP A 190 5.03 -7.10 -12.57
C ASP A 190 5.30 -8.58 -12.87
N THR A 191 4.59 -9.13 -13.84
CA THR A 191 4.74 -10.55 -14.22
C THR A 191 6.01 -10.84 -15.05
N ALA A 192 6.75 -9.81 -15.45
CA ALA A 192 8.08 -9.99 -16.04
C ALA A 192 9.14 -10.17 -14.96
N GLN A 193 8.98 -9.55 -13.81
CA GLN A 193 9.86 -9.70 -12.64
C GLN A 193 9.45 -10.92 -11.79
N PHE A 194 8.16 -11.03 -11.50
CA PHE A 194 7.60 -12.10 -10.67
C PHE A 194 6.96 -13.19 -11.55
N HIS A 195 7.67 -14.28 -11.71
CA HIS A 195 7.25 -15.44 -12.50
C HIS A 195 7.86 -16.73 -11.92
N PRO A 196 7.33 -17.92 -12.23
CA PRO A 196 7.80 -19.17 -11.64
C PRO A 196 9.23 -19.56 -12.01
N ASP A 197 9.68 -19.14 -13.19
CA ASP A 197 10.98 -19.54 -13.75
C ASP A 197 12.10 -18.66 -13.23
N GLY A 198 13.29 -19.22 -13.01
CA GLY A 198 14.50 -18.50 -12.63
C GLY A 198 15.12 -19.02 -11.33
N GLU A 199 16.12 -18.29 -10.85
CA GLU A 199 16.89 -18.66 -9.65
C GLU A 199 16.02 -18.55 -8.39
N ALA A 200 16.29 -19.42 -7.42
CA ALA A 200 15.73 -19.39 -6.08
C ALA A 200 16.82 -19.05 -5.05
N ALA A 201 16.45 -18.33 -3.99
CA ALA A 201 17.38 -18.04 -2.91
C ALA A 201 17.86 -19.33 -2.22
N PRO A 202 19.12 -19.38 -1.77
CA PRO A 202 19.67 -20.55 -1.09
C PRO A 202 18.81 -20.98 0.10
N ARG A 203 18.60 -22.30 0.25
CA ARG A 203 17.85 -22.88 1.37
C ARG A 203 18.47 -24.17 1.83
N ASP A 204 18.19 -24.56 3.06
CA ASP A 204 18.49 -25.89 3.58
C ASP A 204 17.40 -26.90 3.14
N GLN A 205 17.40 -28.10 3.73
CA GLN A 205 16.46 -29.17 3.38
C GLN A 205 15.07 -29.01 3.98
N ARG A 206 14.88 -28.07 4.94
CA ARG A 206 13.59 -27.87 5.59
C ARG A 206 12.60 -27.20 4.61
N ALA A 207 11.33 -27.53 4.78
CA ALA A 207 10.28 -26.79 4.12
C ALA A 207 10.29 -25.31 4.54
N ARG A 208 10.19 -24.39 3.59
CA ARG A 208 10.30 -22.94 3.84
C ARG A 208 8.95 -22.24 3.79
N ILE A 209 8.61 -21.60 4.89
CA ILE A 209 7.55 -20.60 4.97
C ILE A 209 8.22 -19.23 4.85
N LEU A 210 7.82 -18.42 3.87
CA LEU A 210 8.31 -17.05 3.71
C LEU A 210 7.25 -16.05 4.16
N SER A 211 7.63 -15.09 4.98
CA SER A 211 6.83 -13.91 5.33
C SER A 211 7.57 -12.66 4.90
N VAL A 212 6.89 -11.77 4.19
CA VAL A 212 7.47 -10.53 3.67
C VAL A 212 6.75 -9.33 4.25
N GLY A 213 7.50 -8.38 4.81
CA GLY A 213 6.93 -7.15 5.37
C GLY A 213 7.77 -6.52 6.46
N GLY A 214 7.34 -5.35 6.93
CA GLY A 214 7.98 -4.68 8.06
C GLY A 214 7.94 -5.52 9.34
N LEU A 215 8.80 -5.21 10.31
CA LEU A 215 8.87 -5.94 11.58
C LEU A 215 7.96 -5.34 12.67
N ALA A 216 7.40 -4.16 12.42
CA ALA A 216 6.52 -3.49 13.39
C ALA A 216 5.26 -4.33 13.69
N ALA A 217 4.73 -4.13 14.88
CA ALA A 217 3.48 -4.76 15.29
C ALA A 217 2.35 -4.45 14.29
N GLY A 218 1.56 -5.46 13.95
CA GLY A 218 0.50 -5.35 12.92
C GLY A 218 0.84 -6.01 11.59
N HIS A 219 2.10 -6.34 11.33
CA HIS A 219 2.48 -7.12 10.13
C HIS A 219 2.28 -8.65 10.29
N GLY A 220 1.93 -9.13 11.51
CA GLY A 220 1.52 -10.51 11.76
C GLY A 220 2.65 -11.53 11.96
N GLN A 221 3.92 -11.11 11.98
CA GLN A 221 5.05 -12.01 12.23
C GLN A 221 4.95 -12.69 13.59
N GLU A 222 4.36 -12.03 14.61
CA GLU A 222 4.15 -12.64 15.92
C GLU A 222 3.23 -13.87 15.87
N ASP A 223 2.15 -13.76 15.08
CA ASP A 223 1.20 -14.86 14.93
C ASP A 223 1.83 -16.04 14.19
N LEU A 224 2.67 -15.75 13.19
CA LEU A 224 3.45 -16.79 12.51
C LEU A 224 4.43 -17.49 13.44
N ILE A 225 5.21 -16.73 14.23
CA ILE A 225 6.13 -17.32 15.21
C ILE A 225 5.39 -18.23 16.19
N ARG A 226 4.23 -17.80 16.71
CA ARG A 226 3.40 -18.63 17.60
C ARG A 226 2.83 -19.86 16.89
N ALA A 227 2.45 -19.72 15.60
CA ALA A 227 1.91 -20.81 14.79
C ALA A 227 2.94 -21.90 14.49
N MET A 228 4.25 -21.56 14.43
CA MET A 228 5.34 -22.51 14.14
C MET A 228 5.35 -23.70 15.10
N ARG A 229 4.90 -23.57 16.36
CA ARG A 229 4.73 -24.70 17.29
C ARG A 229 3.87 -25.85 16.76
N LEU A 230 2.99 -25.56 15.80
CA LEU A 230 2.05 -26.53 15.22
C LEU A 230 2.47 -27.01 13.82
N VAL A 231 3.52 -26.40 13.25
CA VAL A 231 3.93 -26.67 11.87
C VAL A 231 4.81 -27.92 11.77
N GLY A 232 5.72 -28.13 12.71
CA GLY A 232 6.69 -29.23 12.67
C GLY A 232 8.05 -28.81 12.14
N ASP A 233 8.74 -29.68 11.43
CA ASP A 233 10.09 -29.41 10.89
C ASP A 233 10.04 -28.54 9.62
N ALA A 234 9.95 -27.23 9.84
CA ALA A 234 9.98 -26.22 8.79
C ALA A 234 10.76 -24.99 9.26
N GLU A 235 11.23 -24.17 8.33
CA GLU A 235 11.81 -22.86 8.62
C GLU A 235 10.81 -21.75 8.29
N LEU A 236 10.74 -20.75 9.15
CA LEU A 236 10.08 -19.47 8.90
C LEU A 236 11.15 -18.43 8.58
N VAL A 237 11.16 -17.95 7.35
CA VAL A 237 12.00 -16.85 6.92
C VAL A 237 11.18 -15.57 6.90
N ILE A 238 11.63 -14.54 7.63
CA ILE A 238 11.02 -13.21 7.68
C ILE A 238 11.94 -12.25 6.92
N ALA A 239 11.48 -11.77 5.77
CA ALA A 239 12.16 -10.82 4.91
C ALA A 239 11.53 -9.43 5.06
N GLY A 240 12.35 -8.44 5.45
CA GLY A 240 11.95 -7.05 5.65
C GLY A 240 12.50 -6.44 6.93
N GLY A 241 12.11 -5.19 7.19
CA GLY A 241 12.70 -4.41 8.28
C GLY A 241 13.98 -3.68 7.85
N PRO A 242 14.93 -3.42 8.77
CA PRO A 242 16.20 -2.77 8.43
C PRO A 242 17.12 -3.73 7.66
N PRO A 243 18.22 -3.23 7.06
CA PRO A 243 19.28 -4.06 6.50
C PRO A 243 19.78 -5.13 7.49
N ALA A 244 20.26 -6.25 6.96
CA ALA A 244 20.65 -7.43 7.76
C ALA A 244 21.65 -7.09 8.87
N GLU A 245 22.62 -6.23 8.60
CA GLU A 245 23.65 -5.78 9.53
C GLU A 245 23.11 -4.97 10.71
N GLN A 246 21.92 -4.37 10.57
CA GLN A 246 21.28 -3.57 11.63
C GLN A 246 20.25 -4.36 12.46
N LEU A 247 19.95 -5.61 12.08
CA LEU A 247 18.95 -6.44 12.76
C LEU A 247 19.31 -6.73 14.22
N ALA A 248 20.60 -6.77 14.56
CA ALA A 248 21.04 -7.05 15.93
C ALA A 248 20.60 -5.95 16.91
N ASP A 249 20.67 -4.70 16.47
CA ASP A 249 20.36 -3.52 17.28
C ASP A 249 18.90 -3.05 17.14
N HIS A 250 18.15 -3.62 16.19
CA HIS A 250 16.79 -3.21 15.94
C HIS A 250 15.80 -3.77 16.97
N ALA A 251 15.05 -2.90 17.65
CA ALA A 251 14.17 -3.26 18.76
C ALA A 251 13.14 -4.33 18.40
N GLU A 252 12.44 -4.18 17.26
CA GLU A 252 11.44 -5.13 16.83
C GLU A 252 12.04 -6.48 16.43
N ALA A 253 13.24 -6.50 15.83
CA ALA A 253 13.92 -7.74 15.50
C ALA A 253 14.30 -8.51 16.77
N ARG A 254 14.79 -7.82 17.81
CA ARG A 254 15.06 -8.44 19.12
C ARG A 254 13.78 -9.00 19.73
N ARG A 255 12.70 -8.22 19.74
CA ARG A 255 11.40 -8.63 20.27
C ARG A 255 10.87 -9.90 19.58
N LEU A 256 11.02 -10.02 18.27
CA LEU A 256 10.60 -11.22 17.53
C LEU A 256 11.50 -12.43 17.84
N ARG A 257 12.81 -12.25 18.00
CA ARG A 257 13.72 -13.33 18.42
C ARG A 257 13.39 -13.83 19.83
N GLU A 258 13.21 -12.92 20.77
CA GLU A 258 12.78 -13.27 22.14
C GLU A 258 11.42 -13.99 22.14
N LEU A 259 10.51 -13.62 21.26
CA LEU A 259 9.24 -14.34 21.09
C LEU A 259 9.49 -15.77 20.58
N ALA A 260 10.36 -15.95 19.60
CA ALA A 260 10.71 -17.25 19.06
C ALA A 260 11.37 -18.16 20.14
N GLU A 261 12.24 -17.60 20.98
CA GLU A 261 12.84 -18.30 22.12
C GLU A 261 11.77 -18.72 23.14
N ARG A 262 10.95 -17.80 23.60
CA ARG A 262 9.84 -18.10 24.54
C ARG A 262 8.84 -19.09 23.97
N THR A 263 8.68 -19.12 22.68
CA THR A 263 7.78 -20.04 21.98
C THR A 263 8.43 -21.42 21.75
N GLY A 264 9.76 -21.52 21.89
CA GLY A 264 10.52 -22.75 21.66
C GLY A 264 10.72 -23.11 20.19
N VAL A 265 10.80 -22.09 19.31
CA VAL A 265 10.95 -22.26 17.85
C VAL A 265 12.10 -21.41 17.30
N ALA A 266 13.03 -20.99 18.16
CA ALA A 266 14.12 -20.09 17.77
C ALA A 266 15.01 -20.64 16.64
N ASP A 267 15.22 -21.96 16.59
CA ASP A 267 15.98 -22.65 15.55
C ASP A 267 15.26 -22.74 14.20
N GLN A 268 13.97 -22.46 14.18
CA GLN A 268 13.12 -22.47 12.99
C GLN A 268 12.91 -21.06 12.40
N VAL A 269 13.22 -19.97 13.11
CA VAL A 269 12.91 -18.60 12.70
C VAL A 269 14.18 -17.87 12.27
N LYS A 270 14.19 -17.40 11.02
CA LYS A 270 15.29 -16.62 10.44
C LYS A 270 14.78 -15.23 10.02
N LEU A 271 15.38 -14.17 10.58
CA LEU A 271 15.18 -12.80 10.11
C LEU A 271 16.33 -12.47 9.15
N VAL A 272 16.02 -12.15 7.90
CA VAL A 272 17.02 -11.88 6.86
C VAL A 272 17.23 -10.38 6.59
N GLY A 273 16.38 -9.53 7.16
CA GLY A 273 16.43 -8.08 6.95
C GLY A 273 15.79 -7.64 5.64
N ALA A 274 16.04 -6.39 5.28
CA ALA A 274 15.55 -5.82 4.03
C ALA A 274 16.15 -6.58 2.83
N VAL A 275 15.27 -7.00 1.94
CA VAL A 275 15.64 -7.60 0.65
C VAL A 275 15.29 -6.59 -0.44
N PRO A 276 16.21 -6.24 -1.35
CA PRO A 276 15.92 -5.39 -2.50
C PRO A 276 14.75 -5.97 -3.32
N HIS A 277 13.85 -5.10 -3.80
CA HIS A 277 12.63 -5.55 -4.47
C HIS A 277 12.92 -6.31 -5.77
N ASP A 278 13.99 -5.99 -6.47
CA ASP A 278 14.47 -6.70 -7.67
C ASP A 278 14.95 -8.13 -7.36
N GLN A 279 15.32 -8.42 -6.11
CA GLN A 279 15.71 -9.75 -5.64
C GLN A 279 14.56 -10.54 -5.02
N MET A 280 13.42 -9.92 -4.77
CA MET A 280 12.31 -10.59 -4.07
C MET A 280 11.78 -11.82 -4.80
N ALA A 281 11.81 -11.84 -6.14
CA ALA A 281 11.36 -12.99 -6.91
C ALA A 281 12.15 -14.28 -6.59
N THR A 282 13.47 -14.17 -6.32
CA THR A 282 14.30 -15.32 -5.94
C THR A 282 13.90 -15.86 -4.56
N TRP A 283 13.50 -14.98 -3.64
CA TRP A 283 13.03 -15.38 -2.32
C TRP A 283 11.66 -16.06 -2.40
N TYR A 284 10.72 -15.51 -3.19
CA TYR A 284 9.44 -16.17 -3.41
C TYR A 284 9.63 -17.56 -4.00
N ARG A 285 10.41 -17.72 -5.07
CA ARG A 285 10.69 -19.03 -5.69
C ARG A 285 11.37 -20.03 -4.77
N SER A 286 12.05 -19.56 -3.71
CA SER A 286 12.66 -20.45 -2.71
C SER A 286 11.67 -20.99 -1.69
N ALA A 287 10.46 -20.44 -1.60
CA ALA A 287 9.49 -20.81 -0.58
C ALA A 287 8.56 -21.94 -1.04
N ASP A 288 8.18 -22.81 -0.11
CA ASP A 288 7.12 -23.80 -0.31
C ASP A 288 5.72 -23.20 -0.13
N VAL A 289 5.64 -22.13 0.71
CA VAL A 289 4.43 -21.36 0.94
C VAL A 289 4.81 -19.95 1.40
N VAL A 290 4.03 -18.96 0.98
CA VAL A 290 4.13 -17.59 1.50
C VAL A 290 3.00 -17.35 2.49
N ALA A 291 3.36 -16.88 3.69
CA ALA A 291 2.41 -16.57 4.74
C ALA A 291 2.15 -15.06 4.82
N CYS A 292 0.91 -14.65 4.56
CA CYS A 292 0.45 -13.25 4.59
C CYS A 292 -0.52 -13.07 5.75
N THR A 293 -0.05 -12.61 6.89
CA THR A 293 -0.84 -12.53 8.14
C THR A 293 -0.89 -11.12 8.75
N PRO A 294 -0.94 -10.03 7.97
CA PRO A 294 -1.02 -8.69 8.55
C PRO A 294 -2.37 -8.50 9.25
N HIS A 295 -2.41 -7.56 10.20
CA HIS A 295 -3.66 -7.16 10.83
C HIS A 295 -4.45 -6.16 9.98
N TYR A 296 -3.84 -5.63 8.93
CA TYR A 296 -4.45 -4.77 7.94
C TYR A 296 -3.68 -4.84 6.61
N SER A 297 -4.40 -4.95 5.50
CA SER A 297 -3.81 -4.95 4.15
C SER A 297 -4.81 -4.45 3.12
N SER A 298 -4.57 -3.29 2.51
CA SER A 298 -5.44 -2.77 1.45
C SER A 298 -5.20 -3.48 0.11
N ALA A 299 -3.96 -3.63 -0.32
CA ALA A 299 -3.63 -4.03 -1.68
C ALA A 299 -3.24 -5.51 -1.87
N GLY A 300 -2.84 -6.21 -0.82
CA GLY A 300 -2.45 -7.63 -0.89
C GLY A 300 -1.24 -7.93 -1.79
N ARG A 301 -0.32 -6.98 -2.00
CA ARG A 301 0.80 -7.11 -2.96
C ARG A 301 1.69 -8.31 -2.74
N VAL A 302 2.08 -8.58 -1.50
CA VAL A 302 2.92 -9.74 -1.17
C VAL A 302 2.26 -11.04 -1.63
N SER A 303 0.95 -11.18 -1.46
CA SER A 303 0.22 -12.34 -1.96
C SER A 303 0.23 -12.42 -3.49
N LEU A 304 0.07 -11.29 -4.18
CA LEU A 304 0.11 -11.24 -5.65
C LEU A 304 1.50 -11.57 -6.21
N GLU A 305 2.57 -11.05 -5.60
CA GLU A 305 3.97 -11.34 -5.99
C GLU A 305 4.30 -12.83 -5.79
N ALA A 306 3.90 -13.40 -4.65
CA ALA A 306 4.05 -14.83 -4.37
C ALA A 306 3.28 -15.70 -5.38
N MET A 307 2.01 -15.37 -5.62
CA MET A 307 1.15 -16.04 -6.59
C MET A 307 1.72 -15.95 -8.02
N ALA A 308 2.27 -14.81 -8.41
CA ALA A 308 2.93 -14.63 -9.70
C ALA A 308 4.17 -15.53 -9.86
N CYS A 309 4.88 -15.78 -8.76
CA CYS A 309 6.01 -16.74 -8.73
C CYS A 309 5.57 -18.21 -8.62
N GLY A 310 4.29 -18.52 -8.68
CA GLY A 310 3.77 -19.88 -8.58
C GLY A 310 3.81 -20.48 -7.17
N VAL A 311 3.92 -19.64 -6.14
CA VAL A 311 3.97 -20.07 -4.75
C VAL A 311 2.61 -19.89 -4.10
N PRO A 312 2.03 -20.95 -3.49
CA PRO A 312 0.74 -20.83 -2.82
C PRO A 312 0.83 -19.92 -1.60
N VAL A 313 -0.27 -19.21 -1.33
CA VAL A 313 -0.38 -18.29 -0.20
C VAL A 313 -1.26 -18.90 0.89
N VAL A 314 -0.81 -18.80 2.15
CA VAL A 314 -1.67 -18.93 3.33
C VAL A 314 -1.80 -17.54 3.94
N GLY A 315 -3.01 -17.00 3.95
CA GLY A 315 -3.23 -15.62 4.37
C GLY A 315 -4.40 -15.43 5.31
N TYR A 316 -4.42 -14.33 6.03
CA TYR A 316 -5.62 -13.90 6.75
C TYR A 316 -6.69 -13.45 5.74
N ALA A 317 -7.94 -13.89 5.98
CA ALA A 317 -9.09 -13.53 5.16
C ALA A 317 -9.48 -12.07 5.38
N MET A 318 -8.70 -11.13 4.81
CA MET A 318 -8.91 -9.70 4.94
C MET A 318 -8.32 -8.90 3.79
N GLY A 319 -8.93 -7.78 3.51
CA GLY A 319 -8.49 -6.80 2.51
C GLY A 319 -8.12 -7.41 1.16
N GLY A 320 -7.09 -6.89 0.54
CA GLY A 320 -6.60 -7.37 -0.76
C GLY A 320 -6.11 -8.83 -0.77
N ILE A 321 -5.78 -9.41 0.40
CA ILE A 321 -5.42 -10.84 0.48
C ILE A 321 -6.65 -11.70 0.22
N ALA A 322 -7.79 -11.36 0.83
CA ALA A 322 -9.06 -12.09 0.64
C ALA A 322 -9.58 -11.99 -0.80
N ASP A 323 -9.29 -10.89 -1.49
CA ASP A 323 -9.67 -10.71 -2.88
C ASP A 323 -8.70 -11.41 -3.85
N ALA A 324 -7.40 -11.42 -3.54
CA ALA A 324 -6.38 -12.04 -4.37
C ALA A 324 -6.43 -13.58 -4.30
N VAL A 325 -6.48 -14.13 -3.09
CA VAL A 325 -6.45 -15.56 -2.84
C VAL A 325 -7.85 -16.15 -2.92
N VAL A 326 -8.05 -17.13 -3.78
CA VAL A 326 -9.27 -17.96 -3.80
C VAL A 326 -9.01 -19.18 -2.93
N ASP A 327 -9.74 -19.25 -1.81
CA ASP A 327 -9.56 -20.33 -0.84
C ASP A 327 -9.75 -21.71 -1.49
N GLU A 328 -8.87 -22.63 -1.18
CA GLU A 328 -8.81 -24.00 -1.75
C GLU A 328 -8.55 -24.09 -3.25
N VAL A 329 -8.22 -22.97 -3.92
CA VAL A 329 -7.92 -22.94 -5.36
C VAL A 329 -6.54 -22.36 -5.64
N THR A 330 -6.20 -21.20 -5.06
CA THR A 330 -4.90 -20.53 -5.26
C THR A 330 -4.07 -20.44 -3.97
N GLY A 331 -4.60 -20.97 -2.88
CA GLY A 331 -4.01 -20.93 -1.56
C GLY A 331 -5.04 -21.22 -0.48
N LYS A 332 -4.75 -20.79 0.73
CA LYS A 332 -5.65 -20.97 1.88
C LYS A 332 -5.88 -19.66 2.60
N LEU A 333 -7.14 -19.42 2.99
CA LEU A 333 -7.51 -18.29 3.83
C LEU A 333 -7.87 -18.79 5.24
N VAL A 334 -7.40 -18.05 6.24
CA VAL A 334 -7.69 -18.34 7.65
C VAL A 334 -8.27 -17.09 8.33
N PRO A 335 -9.11 -17.25 9.38
CA PRO A 335 -9.63 -16.10 10.09
C PRO A 335 -8.50 -15.24 10.68
N PRO A 336 -8.58 -13.91 10.61
CA PRO A 336 -7.59 -13.02 11.21
C PRO A 336 -7.39 -13.30 12.71
N GLY A 337 -6.12 -13.45 13.13
CA GLY A 337 -5.76 -13.71 14.52
C GLY A 337 -5.94 -15.15 15.01
N ASP A 338 -6.48 -16.06 14.19
CA ASP A 338 -6.58 -17.48 14.55
C ASP A 338 -5.25 -18.22 14.32
N VAL A 339 -4.34 -18.04 15.27
CA VAL A 339 -2.99 -18.63 15.25
C VAL A 339 -3.02 -20.16 15.18
N ARG A 340 -4.05 -20.79 15.79
CA ARG A 340 -4.18 -22.26 15.79
C ARG A 340 -4.53 -22.76 14.40
N THR A 341 -5.55 -22.21 13.79
CA THR A 341 -5.95 -22.57 12.42
C THR A 341 -4.82 -22.26 11.44
N LEU A 342 -4.11 -21.14 11.60
CA LEU A 342 -2.94 -20.78 10.80
C LEU A 342 -1.86 -21.89 10.87
N GLY A 343 -1.43 -22.31 12.05
CA GLY A 343 -0.41 -23.34 12.21
C GLY A 343 -0.82 -24.70 11.66
N VAL A 344 -2.09 -25.11 11.88
CA VAL A 344 -2.64 -26.35 11.31
C VAL A 344 -2.69 -26.30 9.79
N THR A 345 -3.10 -25.16 9.21
CA THR A 345 -3.19 -24.95 7.76
C THR A 345 -1.80 -24.99 7.12
N LEU A 346 -0.82 -24.27 7.71
CA LEU A 346 0.58 -24.30 7.25
C LEU A 346 1.15 -25.72 7.27
N ARG A 347 0.94 -26.48 8.34
CA ARG A 347 1.38 -27.88 8.42
C ARG A 347 0.75 -28.75 7.34
N ARG A 348 -0.54 -28.59 7.08
CA ARG A 348 -1.26 -29.38 6.06
C ARG A 348 -0.77 -29.07 4.66
N ILE A 349 -0.65 -27.79 4.31
CA ILE A 349 -0.19 -27.40 2.96
C ILE A 349 1.26 -27.83 2.73
N LEU A 350 2.14 -27.76 3.74
CA LEU A 350 3.51 -28.24 3.61
C LEU A 350 3.60 -29.77 3.41
N ALA A 351 2.67 -30.54 3.96
CA ALA A 351 2.62 -31.99 3.79
C ALA A 351 2.01 -32.42 2.42
N ASP A 352 1.33 -31.53 1.71
CA ASP A 352 0.63 -31.80 0.44
C ASP A 352 1.37 -31.20 -0.76
N ASN A 353 2.35 -31.91 -1.30
CA ASN A 353 3.10 -31.47 -2.47
C ASN A 353 2.22 -31.28 -3.72
N ALA A 354 1.26 -32.18 -3.94
CA ALA A 354 0.38 -32.11 -5.10
C ALA A 354 -0.56 -30.90 -5.00
N GLY A 355 -1.13 -30.66 -3.82
CA GLY A 355 -1.95 -29.48 -3.57
C GLY A 355 -1.18 -28.17 -3.72
N ARG A 356 0.06 -28.11 -3.19
CA ARG A 356 0.92 -26.92 -3.39
C ARG A 356 1.17 -26.62 -4.87
N PHE A 357 1.50 -27.65 -5.65
CA PHE A 357 1.71 -27.51 -7.09
C PHE A 357 0.44 -27.01 -7.79
N ALA A 358 -0.71 -27.59 -7.49
CA ALA A 358 -2.00 -27.19 -8.07
C ALA A 358 -2.35 -25.74 -7.71
N TYR A 359 -2.21 -25.36 -6.44
CA TYR A 359 -2.46 -23.99 -6.01
C TYR A 359 -1.51 -22.97 -6.68
N GLY A 360 -0.22 -23.32 -6.81
CA GLY A 360 0.77 -22.45 -7.45
C GLY A 360 0.42 -22.18 -8.92
N HIS A 361 0.04 -23.20 -9.69
CA HIS A 361 -0.39 -23.03 -11.08
C HIS A 361 -1.64 -22.18 -11.21
N ALA A 362 -2.68 -22.49 -10.43
CA ALA A 362 -3.92 -21.70 -10.43
C ALA A 362 -3.67 -20.24 -10.01
N ALA A 363 -2.72 -20.01 -9.10
CA ALA A 363 -2.32 -18.69 -8.65
C ALA A 363 -1.69 -17.86 -9.79
N VAL A 364 -0.76 -18.45 -10.56
CA VAL A 364 -0.15 -17.79 -11.73
C VAL A 364 -1.21 -17.40 -12.76
N ASP A 365 -2.12 -18.32 -13.08
CA ASP A 365 -3.19 -18.04 -14.04
C ASP A 365 -4.09 -16.90 -13.57
N ARG A 366 -4.48 -16.92 -12.29
CA ARG A 366 -5.28 -15.84 -11.70
C ARG A 366 -4.60 -14.48 -11.78
N VAL A 367 -3.30 -14.43 -11.44
CA VAL A 367 -2.54 -13.17 -11.50
C VAL A 367 -2.47 -12.65 -12.93
N ARG A 368 -2.08 -13.50 -13.89
CA ARG A 368 -2.00 -13.13 -15.31
C ARG A 368 -3.35 -12.66 -15.88
N CYS A 369 -4.43 -13.30 -15.44
CA CYS A 369 -5.77 -12.93 -15.90
C CYS A 369 -6.34 -11.67 -15.24
N SER A 370 -5.91 -11.27 -14.05
CA SER A 370 -6.66 -10.27 -13.27
C SER A 370 -5.83 -9.18 -12.60
N TYR A 371 -4.53 -9.38 -12.38
CA TYR A 371 -3.72 -8.54 -11.52
C TYR A 371 -2.41 -8.04 -12.17
N THR A 372 -2.43 -7.76 -13.47
CA THR A 372 -1.28 -7.13 -14.15
C THR A 372 -1.40 -5.61 -14.14
N TRP A 373 -0.29 -4.89 -14.19
CA TRP A 373 -0.29 -3.43 -14.28
C TRP A 373 -1.03 -2.91 -15.50
N GLU A 374 -0.91 -3.62 -16.62
CA GLU A 374 -1.66 -3.32 -17.84
C GLU A 374 -3.19 -3.33 -17.62
N ARG A 375 -3.70 -4.30 -16.84
CA ARG A 375 -5.12 -4.38 -16.49
C ARG A 375 -5.55 -3.27 -15.54
N THR A 376 -4.71 -2.96 -14.56
CA THR A 376 -4.92 -1.85 -13.63
C THR A 376 -5.03 -0.52 -14.40
N ALA A 377 -4.06 -0.24 -15.28
CA ALA A 377 -4.06 0.97 -16.09
C ALA A 377 -5.28 1.03 -17.04
N GLY A 378 -5.62 -0.08 -17.69
CA GLY A 378 -6.81 -0.13 -18.57
C GLY A 378 -8.13 0.03 -17.80
N ALA A 379 -8.21 -0.39 -16.53
CA ALA A 379 -9.37 -0.12 -15.69
C ALA A 379 -9.45 1.36 -15.28
N LEU A 380 -8.31 1.97 -14.93
CA LEU A 380 -8.22 3.40 -14.64
C LEU A 380 -8.54 4.26 -15.87
N GLU A 381 -8.04 3.90 -17.04
CA GLU A 381 -8.35 4.59 -18.31
C GLU A 381 -9.86 4.68 -18.54
N ARG A 382 -10.58 3.56 -18.49
CA ARG A 382 -12.04 3.53 -18.61
C ARG A 382 -12.75 4.33 -17.50
N LEU A 383 -12.18 4.35 -16.31
CA LEU A 383 -12.70 5.15 -15.20
C LEU A 383 -12.54 6.64 -15.49
N TYR A 384 -11.37 7.08 -15.97
CA TYR A 384 -11.10 8.47 -16.33
C TYR A 384 -12.02 8.95 -17.46
N GLU A 385 -12.16 8.17 -18.53
CA GLU A 385 -13.11 8.47 -19.62
C GLU A 385 -14.53 8.69 -19.09
N ARG A 386 -14.98 7.83 -18.17
CA ARG A 386 -16.31 7.92 -17.56
C ARG A 386 -16.49 9.19 -16.73
N VAL A 387 -15.49 9.59 -15.92
CA VAL A 387 -15.62 10.79 -15.08
C VAL A 387 -15.51 12.07 -15.89
N ILE A 388 -14.64 12.11 -16.89
CA ILE A 388 -14.55 13.23 -17.85
C ILE A 388 -15.89 13.44 -18.56
N GLY A 389 -16.55 12.35 -18.98
CA GLY A 389 -17.84 12.40 -19.65
C GLY A 389 -19.03 12.82 -18.75
N ARG A 390 -18.89 12.75 -17.42
CA ARG A 390 -19.96 13.05 -16.46
C ARG A 390 -19.94 14.46 -15.89
N ARG A 391 -19.06 15.34 -16.32
CA ARG A 391 -18.81 16.70 -15.78
C ARG A 391 -19.91 17.22 -14.88
N LYS A 392 -19.63 17.32 -13.56
CA LYS A 392 -20.49 17.99 -12.60
C LYS A 392 -20.13 19.47 -12.51
N PRO A 393 -21.11 20.39 -12.28
CA PRO A 393 -20.79 21.74 -11.79
C PRO A 393 -20.06 21.64 -10.45
N ALA A 394 -19.05 22.48 -10.26
CA ALA A 394 -18.27 22.49 -9.03
C ALA A 394 -19.15 22.80 -7.80
N GLU A 395 -19.22 21.87 -6.83
CA GLU A 395 -19.71 22.20 -5.49
C GLU A 395 -18.64 23.02 -4.72
N PRO A 396 -19.04 24.02 -3.91
CA PRO A 396 -18.07 24.88 -3.23
C PRO A 396 -17.18 24.07 -2.29
N ALA A 397 -15.88 24.30 -2.37
CA ALA A 397 -14.85 23.62 -1.61
C ALA A 397 -15.08 23.77 -0.09
N VAL A 398 -14.94 22.66 0.63
CA VAL A 398 -14.85 22.68 2.09
C VAL A 398 -13.59 23.45 2.49
N ALA A 399 -13.76 24.63 3.08
CA ALA A 399 -12.64 25.39 3.63
C ALA A 399 -11.98 24.55 4.73
N VAL A 400 -10.70 24.27 4.56
CA VAL A 400 -9.85 23.75 5.65
C VAL A 400 -9.72 24.91 6.64
N THR A 401 -10.65 25.00 7.59
CA THR A 401 -10.57 25.97 8.68
C THR A 401 -9.32 25.67 9.50
N ARG A 402 -8.58 26.74 9.82
CA ARG A 402 -7.39 26.67 10.70
C ARG A 402 -7.68 25.84 11.95
N PRO A 403 -6.68 25.14 12.49
CA PRO A 403 -6.82 24.50 13.80
C PRO A 403 -7.39 25.52 14.79
N VAL A 404 -8.42 25.11 15.52
CA VAL A 404 -8.91 25.90 16.67
C VAL A 404 -7.73 25.95 17.64
N GLU A 405 -7.17 27.14 17.85
CA GLU A 405 -6.25 27.37 18.96
C GLU A 405 -7.02 26.99 20.23
N VAL A 406 -6.62 25.90 20.85
CA VAL A 406 -7.09 25.52 22.18
C VAL A 406 -6.49 26.56 23.12
N ALA A 407 -7.30 27.54 23.55
CA ALA A 407 -6.91 28.50 24.56
C ALA A 407 -6.43 27.73 25.80
N ALA A 408 -5.18 27.94 26.16
CA ALA A 408 -4.61 27.41 27.40
C ALA A 408 -5.44 27.93 28.59
N ASP A 409 -6.16 27.02 29.25
CA ASP A 409 -6.90 27.28 30.49
C ASP A 409 -5.89 27.69 31.59
N GLN A 410 -5.81 28.98 31.85
CA GLN A 410 -5.07 29.54 32.97
C GLN A 410 -5.85 29.27 34.27
N ARG A 411 -5.67 28.09 34.84
CA ARG A 411 -6.06 27.81 36.22
C ARG A 411 -4.93 28.31 37.14
N GLY A 412 -5.14 29.44 37.78
CA GLY A 412 -4.31 29.93 38.84
C GLY A 412 -4.30 29.00 40.06
N PRO A 413 -3.31 29.11 40.95
CA PRO A 413 -3.15 28.22 42.10
C PRO A 413 -4.28 28.41 43.12
N VAL A 414 -4.90 27.27 43.51
CA VAL A 414 -5.81 27.25 44.66
C VAL A 414 -4.94 27.24 45.91
N GLU A 415 -5.01 28.34 46.68
CA GLU A 415 -4.46 28.39 48.04
C GLU A 415 -5.19 27.42 48.95
N ALA A 416 -4.40 26.60 49.68
CA ALA A 416 -4.88 25.75 50.76
C ALA A 416 -5.13 26.60 52.02
N ALA A 417 -6.32 26.47 52.58
CA ALA A 417 -6.63 26.72 53.99
C ALA A 417 -7.48 25.61 54.55
#